data_0df75715ccb6653174cc055ee7cd9689
#
_entry.id   0df75715ccb6653174cc055ee7cd9689
#
_cell.length_a   1.000
_cell.length_b   1.000
_cell.length_c   1.000
_cell.angle_alpha   90.00
_cell.angle_beta   90.00
_cell.angle_gamma   90.00
#
_symmetry.space_group_name_H-M   'P 1'
#
loop_
_entity.id
_entity.type
_entity.pdbx_description
1 polymer ?
#
loop_
_entity_poly.entity_id
_entity_poly.type
_entity_poly.pdbx_seq_one_letter_code
_entity_poly.pdbx_strand_id
1 'polypeptide(L)'
;MRVFIEFWEGIKIAVKALWANKLRAFLTLLGIIIGVTTVIGIVSLTQGLDEAFGEQISSLGSDVLYVQKFAWFDREGWEKYRNRKDLTMKEVRALKEQATLVAAVSPSVSSRQTVKYRNRSLERVRINGTDEAKTGSAYPEFGRDLSALDVENRRRVCVIGWEVAERLFEGKDPVGERLKIAGHSFKIVGVLEKQGSVFGHSLDQEVRIPIGVFYKIFGKHRWVTITVKVSNTELMEETKDEIRGILRRVRKVPPGKEDDFSINQMDMIMDMYNRLTSTLYAAAIGVGAISLLVGGIGIMNIMLVSVTERTREIGIRKAIGAKRRNVLFQFLIESVVVSGVGGIIGILLGFGLGKLIASVSPLPAAITPWSILLGLGFSSAVGIFFGLYPANKAAKLDPIEALHYE
;
A
#
# COMPACT_ATOMS: atom_id res chain seq x y z
N MET A 1 -39.35 -21.54 -7.19
CA MET A 1 -39.82 -21.25 -8.54
C MET A 1 -40.52 -19.87 -8.64
N ARG A 2 -41.50 -19.49 -7.77
CA ARG A 2 -42.16 -18.18 -7.80
C ARG A 2 -41.21 -16.97 -7.67
N VAL A 3 -40.28 -16.99 -6.72
CA VAL A 3 -39.31 -15.91 -6.51
C VAL A 3 -38.39 -15.68 -7.70
N PHE A 4 -38.04 -16.73 -8.44
CA PHE A 4 -37.21 -16.64 -9.64
C PHE A 4 -37.96 -16.02 -10.83
N ILE A 5 -39.25 -16.31 -10.95
CA ILE A 5 -40.12 -15.72 -11.99
C ILE A 5 -40.33 -14.24 -11.69
N GLU A 6 -40.62 -13.87 -10.44
CA GLU A 6 -40.79 -12.48 -9.99
C GLU A 6 -39.48 -11.66 -10.19
N PHE A 7 -38.33 -12.27 -9.95
CA PHE A 7 -37.03 -11.63 -10.20
C PHE A 7 -36.77 -11.39 -11.69
N TRP A 8 -37.08 -12.38 -12.55
CA TRP A 8 -36.88 -12.24 -13.99
C TRP A 8 -37.84 -11.23 -14.64
N GLU A 9 -39.09 -11.19 -14.17
CA GLU A 9 -40.05 -10.15 -14.57
C GLU A 9 -39.59 -8.76 -14.09
N GLY A 10 -39.08 -8.66 -12.86
CA GLY A 10 -38.50 -7.42 -12.33
C GLY A 10 -37.36 -6.87 -13.20
N ILE A 11 -36.47 -7.73 -13.69
CA ILE A 11 -35.40 -7.32 -14.61
C ILE A 11 -35.97 -6.76 -15.91
N LYS A 12 -36.91 -7.44 -16.55
CA LYS A 12 -37.53 -6.97 -17.81
C LYS A 12 -38.24 -5.61 -17.66
N ILE A 13 -38.90 -5.44 -16.52
CA ILE A 13 -39.62 -4.21 -16.19
C ILE A 13 -38.61 -3.07 -15.91
N ALA A 14 -37.55 -3.34 -15.16
CA ALA A 14 -36.50 -2.36 -14.85
C ALA A 14 -35.81 -1.88 -16.15
N VAL A 15 -35.45 -2.79 -17.05
CA VAL A 15 -34.84 -2.45 -18.32
C VAL A 15 -35.82 -1.59 -19.20
N LYS A 16 -37.11 -1.92 -19.21
CA LYS A 16 -38.12 -1.15 -19.96
C LYS A 16 -38.30 0.25 -19.39
N ALA A 17 -38.27 0.40 -18.08
CA ALA A 17 -38.36 1.70 -17.39
C ALA A 17 -37.13 2.58 -17.69
N LEU A 18 -35.93 2.00 -17.76
CA LEU A 18 -34.70 2.71 -18.15
C LEU A 18 -34.76 3.24 -19.57
N TRP A 19 -35.37 2.50 -20.50
CA TRP A 19 -35.51 2.90 -21.91
C TRP A 19 -36.58 3.97 -22.13
N ALA A 20 -37.61 4.05 -21.30
CA ALA A 20 -38.68 5.05 -21.37
C ALA A 20 -38.18 6.49 -21.13
N ASN A 21 -37.20 6.68 -20.22
CA ASN A 21 -36.66 7.99 -19.86
C ASN A 21 -35.13 7.99 -19.86
N LYS A 22 -34.52 7.81 -21.03
CA LYS A 22 -33.07 7.57 -21.24
C LYS A 22 -32.16 8.57 -20.53
N LEU A 23 -32.44 9.88 -20.61
CA LEU A 23 -31.58 10.91 -20.00
C LEU A 23 -31.58 10.82 -18.46
N ARG A 24 -32.78 10.63 -17.87
CA ARG A 24 -32.92 10.52 -16.41
C ARG A 24 -32.30 9.23 -15.88
N ALA A 25 -32.52 8.12 -16.58
CA ALA A 25 -31.90 6.83 -16.27
C ALA A 25 -30.38 6.91 -16.34
N PHE A 26 -29.83 7.53 -17.39
CA PHE A 26 -28.39 7.74 -17.53
C PHE A 26 -27.79 8.57 -16.38
N LEU A 27 -28.40 9.72 -16.06
CA LEU A 27 -27.91 10.58 -14.96
C LEU A 27 -27.97 9.88 -13.59
N THR A 28 -29.01 9.09 -13.37
CA THR A 28 -29.17 8.29 -12.13
C THR A 28 -28.12 7.21 -12.04
N LEU A 29 -27.95 6.42 -13.10
CA LEU A 29 -26.94 5.37 -13.18
C LEU A 29 -25.53 5.95 -13.06
N LEU A 30 -25.27 7.11 -13.65
CA LEU A 30 -23.99 7.79 -13.61
C LEU A 30 -23.54 8.07 -12.17
N GLY A 31 -24.45 8.52 -11.29
CA GLY A 31 -24.14 8.71 -9.87
C GLY A 31 -23.71 7.42 -9.16
N ILE A 32 -24.42 6.31 -9.44
CA ILE A 32 -24.07 5.00 -8.86
C ILE A 32 -22.75 4.48 -9.46
N ILE A 33 -22.60 4.59 -10.77
CA ILE A 33 -21.38 4.16 -11.48
C ILE A 33 -20.16 4.90 -10.91
N ILE A 34 -20.20 6.23 -10.81
CA ILE A 34 -19.10 7.02 -10.26
C ILE A 34 -18.81 6.59 -8.81
N GLY A 35 -19.84 6.48 -7.97
CA GLY A 35 -19.67 6.07 -6.58
C GLY A 35 -19.00 4.71 -6.43
N VAL A 36 -19.52 3.70 -7.12
CA VAL A 36 -18.98 2.34 -7.08
C VAL A 36 -17.59 2.28 -7.70
N THR A 37 -17.37 2.95 -8.86
CA THR A 37 -16.06 3.01 -9.52
C THR A 37 -14.99 3.59 -8.61
N THR A 38 -15.30 4.69 -7.91
CA THR A 38 -14.36 5.33 -6.98
C THR A 38 -14.02 4.42 -5.82
N VAL A 39 -15.02 3.81 -5.17
CA VAL A 39 -14.81 2.90 -4.04
C VAL A 39 -13.98 1.69 -4.49
N ILE A 40 -14.38 1.03 -5.57
CA ILE A 40 -13.67 -0.16 -6.09
C ILE A 40 -12.26 0.19 -6.54
N GLY A 41 -12.06 1.32 -7.23
CA GLY A 41 -10.74 1.76 -7.68
C GLY A 41 -9.78 1.98 -6.51
N ILE A 42 -10.22 2.66 -5.44
CA ILE A 42 -9.40 2.90 -4.25
C ILE A 42 -9.16 1.60 -3.47
N VAL A 43 -10.18 0.76 -3.27
CA VAL A 43 -10.02 -0.54 -2.59
C VAL A 43 -9.05 -1.44 -3.35
N SER A 44 -9.17 -1.53 -4.68
CA SER A 44 -8.27 -2.34 -5.51
C SER A 44 -6.82 -1.84 -5.45
N LEU A 45 -6.62 -0.53 -5.48
CA LEU A 45 -5.29 0.08 -5.36
C LEU A 45 -4.68 -0.18 -3.97
N THR A 46 -5.47 0.02 -2.92
CA THR A 46 -5.00 -0.17 -1.54
C THR A 46 -4.65 -1.64 -1.27
N GLN A 47 -5.47 -2.58 -1.74
CA GLN A 47 -5.17 -4.01 -1.59
C GLN A 47 -3.91 -4.43 -2.35
N GLY A 48 -3.69 -3.90 -3.56
CA GLY A 48 -2.45 -4.14 -4.28
C GLY A 48 -1.22 -3.58 -3.53
N LEU A 49 -1.38 -2.42 -2.91
CA LEU A 49 -0.35 -1.86 -2.04
C LEU A 49 -0.13 -2.72 -0.79
N ASP A 50 -1.18 -3.21 -0.13
CA ASP A 50 -1.09 -4.08 1.05
C ASP A 50 -0.28 -5.36 0.74
N GLU A 51 -0.55 -6.01 -0.38
CA GLU A 51 0.19 -7.20 -0.82
C GLU A 51 1.67 -6.87 -1.07
N ALA A 52 1.95 -5.81 -1.84
CA ALA A 52 3.32 -5.40 -2.15
C ALA A 52 4.10 -4.97 -0.91
N PHE A 53 3.45 -4.29 0.04
CA PHE A 53 4.08 -3.89 1.30
C PHE A 53 4.29 -5.04 2.26
N GLY A 54 3.29 -5.92 2.42
CA GLY A 54 3.35 -7.05 3.35
C GLY A 54 4.51 -7.99 3.07
N GLU A 55 4.74 -8.32 1.80
CA GLU A 55 5.87 -9.15 1.39
C GLU A 55 7.23 -8.47 1.65
N GLN A 56 7.32 -7.17 1.39
CA GLN A 56 8.58 -6.43 1.48
C GLN A 56 8.98 -6.08 2.91
N ILE A 57 8.01 -5.75 3.77
CA ILE A 57 8.31 -5.40 5.17
C ILE A 57 8.69 -6.62 5.99
N SER A 58 8.07 -7.78 5.73
CA SER A 58 8.44 -9.03 6.38
C SER A 58 9.89 -9.43 6.09
N SER A 59 10.43 -9.05 4.93
CA SER A 59 11.82 -9.32 4.55
C SER A 59 12.84 -8.35 5.17
N LEU A 60 12.44 -7.15 5.60
CA LEU A 60 13.36 -6.12 6.12
C LEU A 60 13.65 -6.23 7.62
N GLY A 61 12.95 -7.11 8.34
CA GLY A 61 13.15 -7.37 9.78
C GLY A 61 12.52 -6.29 10.67
N SER A 62 11.55 -6.70 11.49
CA SER A 62 10.91 -5.82 12.48
C SER A 62 11.78 -5.60 13.74
N ASP A 63 12.89 -6.33 13.85
CA ASP A 63 13.81 -6.35 14.98
C ASP A 63 15.02 -5.41 14.81
N VAL A 64 14.98 -4.50 13.83
CA VAL A 64 16.11 -3.62 13.48
C VAL A 64 15.76 -2.15 13.72
N LEU A 65 16.66 -1.47 14.45
CA LEU A 65 16.65 -0.02 14.65
C LEU A 65 17.73 0.65 13.83
N TYR A 66 17.41 1.82 13.29
CA TYR A 66 18.32 2.64 12.47
C TYR A 66 18.57 3.96 13.18
N VAL A 67 19.77 4.14 13.74
CA VAL A 67 20.18 5.41 14.35
C VAL A 67 20.81 6.28 13.28
N GLN A 68 20.23 7.44 13.07
CA GLN A 68 20.62 8.38 12.02
C GLN A 68 20.59 9.82 12.52
N LYS A 69 21.13 10.73 11.71
CA LYS A 69 21.09 12.17 11.97
C LYS A 69 19.68 12.75 11.89
N PHE A 70 18.81 12.15 11.08
CA PHE A 70 17.46 12.64 10.76
C PHE A 70 16.41 11.55 10.96
N ALA A 71 15.19 11.99 11.33
CA ALA A 71 14.03 11.12 11.35
C ALA A 71 13.50 10.90 9.92
N TRP A 72 13.00 9.70 9.63
CA TRP A 72 12.51 9.37 8.28
C TRP A 72 11.27 10.17 7.88
N PHE A 73 10.39 10.45 8.85
CA PHE A 73 9.09 11.06 8.60
C PHE A 73 8.83 12.22 9.57
N ASP A 74 9.68 13.24 9.55
CA ASP A 74 9.44 14.45 10.32
C ASP A 74 8.79 15.54 9.47
N ARG A 75 7.75 16.16 10.01
CA ARG A 75 7.04 17.27 9.39
C ARG A 75 7.79 18.59 9.44
N GLU A 76 8.77 18.72 10.34
CA GLU A 76 9.53 19.97 10.55
C GLU A 76 10.61 20.21 9.48
N GLY A 77 10.83 19.24 8.60
CA GLY A 77 11.67 19.38 7.41
C GLY A 77 13.17 19.27 7.66
N TRP A 78 13.91 19.25 6.55
CA TRP A 78 15.37 19.09 6.51
C TRP A 78 16.16 20.15 7.29
N GLU A 79 15.62 21.38 7.46
CA GLU A 79 16.29 22.49 8.11
C GLU A 79 16.63 22.21 9.59
N LYS A 80 15.76 21.51 10.32
CA LYS A 80 15.98 21.10 11.71
C LYS A 80 17.22 20.22 11.85
N TYR A 81 17.48 19.37 10.87
CA TYR A 81 18.53 18.36 10.94
C TYR A 81 19.85 18.80 10.36
N ARG A 82 19.86 19.85 9.56
CA ARG A 82 21.06 20.33 8.83
C ARG A 82 22.21 20.63 9.78
N ASN A 83 21.95 21.23 10.91
CA ASN A 83 22.96 21.64 11.89
C ASN A 83 23.32 20.57 12.92
N ARG A 84 22.66 19.40 12.94
CA ARG A 84 23.04 18.28 13.81
C ARG A 84 24.41 17.75 13.40
N LYS A 85 25.21 17.34 14.39
CA LYS A 85 26.50 16.68 14.13
C LYS A 85 26.28 15.31 13.53
N ASP A 86 27.11 14.95 12.57
CA ASP A 86 27.07 13.61 11.98
C ASP A 86 27.38 12.55 13.03
N LEU A 87 26.79 11.36 12.87
CA LEU A 87 27.19 10.17 13.62
C LEU A 87 28.52 9.64 13.08
N THR A 88 29.34 9.14 13.96
CA THR A 88 30.69 8.67 13.65
C THR A 88 30.93 7.28 14.22
N MET A 89 32.10 6.70 13.98
CA MET A 89 32.51 5.42 14.58
C MET A 89 32.64 5.47 16.11
N LYS A 90 32.65 6.66 16.73
CA LYS A 90 32.65 6.81 18.17
C LYS A 90 31.34 6.31 18.79
N GLU A 91 30.22 6.72 18.22
CA GLU A 91 28.89 6.30 18.67
C GLU A 91 28.68 4.79 18.43
N VAL A 92 29.14 4.27 17.28
CA VAL A 92 29.10 2.82 17.00
C VAL A 92 29.83 2.02 18.06
N ARG A 93 31.07 2.43 18.41
CA ARG A 93 31.87 1.76 19.43
C ARG A 93 31.20 1.80 20.78
N ALA A 94 30.67 2.95 21.18
CA ALA A 94 29.96 3.09 22.44
C ALA A 94 28.74 2.18 22.55
N LEU A 95 27.97 2.05 21.48
CA LEU A 95 26.83 1.13 21.46
C LEU A 95 27.30 -0.34 21.54
N LYS A 96 28.35 -0.71 20.79
CA LYS A 96 28.91 -2.08 20.85
C LYS A 96 29.43 -2.46 22.25
N GLU A 97 29.98 -1.51 23.00
CA GLU A 97 30.59 -1.73 24.30
C GLU A 97 29.60 -1.64 25.48
N GLN A 98 28.55 -0.82 25.35
CA GLN A 98 27.69 -0.45 26.49
C GLN A 98 26.25 -0.96 26.38
N ALA A 99 25.76 -1.25 25.17
CA ALA A 99 24.38 -1.70 25.02
C ALA A 99 24.25 -3.19 25.36
N THR A 100 23.27 -3.53 26.18
CA THR A 100 23.04 -4.88 26.74
C THR A 100 21.82 -5.57 26.07
N LEU A 101 20.85 -4.79 25.60
CA LEU A 101 19.62 -5.29 24.99
C LEU A 101 19.74 -5.51 23.47
N VAL A 102 20.93 -5.34 22.91
CA VAL A 102 21.18 -5.44 21.48
C VAL A 102 21.89 -6.76 21.12
N ALA A 103 21.45 -7.42 20.05
CA ALA A 103 22.09 -8.62 19.52
C ALA A 103 23.31 -8.29 18.64
N ALA A 104 23.22 -7.19 17.87
CA ALA A 104 24.30 -6.75 17.01
C ALA A 104 24.21 -5.25 16.72
N VAL A 105 25.37 -4.62 16.52
CA VAL A 105 25.47 -3.21 16.11
C VAL A 105 26.43 -3.11 14.93
N SER A 106 25.99 -2.53 13.83
CA SER A 106 26.78 -2.38 12.59
C SER A 106 26.74 -0.95 12.07
N PRO A 107 27.89 -0.38 11.70
CA PRO A 107 27.93 0.87 10.95
C PRO A 107 27.59 0.63 9.48
N SER A 108 26.93 1.60 8.87
CA SER A 108 26.67 1.64 7.46
C SER A 108 26.94 3.03 6.90
N VAL A 109 27.79 3.09 5.89
CA VAL A 109 28.05 4.29 5.10
C VAL A 109 27.88 3.98 3.63
N SER A 110 27.23 4.84 2.88
CA SER A 110 26.93 4.53 1.49
C SER A 110 27.36 5.61 0.50
N SER A 111 27.64 5.18 -0.72
CA SER A 111 27.87 6.03 -1.89
C SER A 111 27.32 5.36 -3.14
N ARG A 112 26.79 6.12 -4.09
CA ARG A 112 26.38 5.59 -5.39
C ARG A 112 27.53 5.71 -6.38
N GLN A 113 27.90 4.58 -6.98
CA GLN A 113 29.02 4.49 -7.90
C GLN A 113 28.70 3.59 -9.10
N THR A 114 29.49 3.74 -10.16
CA THR A 114 29.50 2.79 -11.27
C THR A 114 30.41 1.63 -10.93
N VAL A 115 29.92 0.42 -11.06
CA VAL A 115 30.72 -0.81 -10.94
C VAL A 115 30.99 -1.41 -12.33
N LYS A 116 32.16 -2.03 -12.52
CA LYS A 116 32.56 -2.58 -13.81
C LYS A 116 33.10 -3.99 -13.66
N TYR A 117 32.68 -4.87 -14.56
CA TYR A 117 33.24 -6.19 -14.74
C TYR A 117 33.56 -6.41 -16.21
N ARG A 118 34.86 -6.58 -16.56
CA ARG A 118 35.32 -6.65 -17.94
C ARG A 118 34.78 -5.47 -18.77
N ASN A 119 34.02 -5.74 -19.81
CA ASN A 119 33.40 -4.74 -20.69
C ASN A 119 32.01 -4.28 -20.29
N ARG A 120 31.50 -4.74 -19.15
CA ARG A 120 30.16 -4.39 -18.64
C ARG A 120 30.26 -3.41 -17.50
N SER A 121 29.28 -2.52 -17.43
CA SER A 121 29.17 -1.56 -16.35
C SER A 121 27.73 -1.45 -15.89
N LEU A 122 27.55 -1.25 -14.58
CA LEU A 122 26.27 -0.96 -13.96
C LEU A 122 26.41 0.36 -13.18
N GLU A 123 25.54 1.30 -13.50
CA GLU A 123 25.58 2.64 -12.91
C GLU A 123 24.71 2.72 -11.67
N ARG A 124 24.96 3.74 -10.82
CA ARG A 124 24.19 4.06 -9.62
C ARG A 124 24.09 2.92 -8.60
N VAL A 125 25.02 1.98 -8.62
CA VAL A 125 25.09 0.90 -7.63
C VAL A 125 25.43 1.51 -6.27
N ARG A 126 24.66 1.11 -5.23
CA ARG A 126 24.91 1.53 -3.85
C ARG A 126 26.09 0.75 -3.28
N ILE A 127 27.20 1.42 -3.09
CA ILE A 127 28.36 0.85 -2.38
C ILE A 127 28.17 1.11 -0.89
N ASN A 128 28.04 0.07 -0.12
CA ASN A 128 27.82 0.12 1.32
C ASN A 128 29.07 -0.33 2.07
N GLY A 129 29.70 0.59 2.78
CA GLY A 129 30.80 0.29 3.71
C GLY A 129 30.22 -0.14 5.06
N THR A 130 30.48 -1.39 5.45
CA THR A 130 29.93 -1.97 6.68
C THR A 130 30.97 -2.86 7.36
N ASP A 131 30.65 -3.45 8.49
CA ASP A 131 31.45 -4.46 9.18
C ASP A 131 30.83 -5.87 9.00
N GLU A 132 31.34 -6.83 9.80
CA GLU A 132 30.92 -8.24 9.79
C GLU A 132 29.63 -8.50 10.56
N ALA A 133 29.08 -7.50 11.27
CA ALA A 133 27.94 -7.71 12.13
C ALA A 133 26.64 -7.91 11.30
N LYS A 134 25.94 -8.98 11.61
CA LYS A 134 24.71 -9.38 10.92
C LYS A 134 23.51 -8.63 11.51
N THR A 135 23.31 -7.39 11.08
CA THR A 135 22.17 -6.56 11.52
C THR A 135 21.05 -6.48 10.50
N GLY A 136 21.28 -6.84 9.25
CA GLY A 136 20.28 -6.80 8.18
C GLY A 136 19.65 -8.17 7.91
N SER A 137 18.62 -8.17 7.07
CA SER A 137 17.86 -9.36 6.65
C SER A 137 18.48 -10.08 5.45
N ALA A 138 19.36 -9.43 4.67
CA ALA A 138 19.97 -10.03 3.48
C ALA A 138 21.20 -10.87 3.84
N TYR A 139 21.07 -12.18 3.67
CA TYR A 139 22.14 -13.15 3.87
C TYR A 139 22.77 -13.54 2.53
N PRO A 140 24.02 -14.04 2.50
CA PRO A 140 24.59 -14.60 1.27
C PRO A 140 23.86 -15.87 0.84
N GLU A 141 23.39 -15.91 -0.40
CA GLU A 141 22.86 -17.12 -1.03
C GLU A 141 24.01 -17.97 -1.58
N PHE A 142 25.06 -17.32 -2.12
CA PHE A 142 26.26 -17.98 -2.61
C PHE A 142 27.50 -17.36 -1.95
N GLY A 143 28.46 -18.22 -1.60
CA GLY A 143 29.71 -17.79 -0.98
C GLY A 143 29.57 -17.47 0.51
N ARG A 144 30.13 -16.35 0.95
CA ARG A 144 30.12 -15.91 2.35
C ARG A 144 29.98 -14.40 2.48
N ASP A 145 29.58 -13.94 3.64
CA ASP A 145 29.58 -12.52 4.01
C ASP A 145 30.99 -12.02 4.37
N LEU A 146 31.10 -10.71 4.65
CA LEU A 146 32.31 -10.13 5.22
C LEU A 146 32.66 -10.80 6.55
N SER A 147 33.91 -11.08 6.77
CA SER A 147 34.41 -11.62 8.05
C SER A 147 35.15 -10.53 8.84
N ALA A 148 35.29 -10.74 10.16
CA ALA A 148 36.08 -9.85 11.00
C ALA A 148 37.52 -9.63 10.46
N LEU A 149 38.15 -10.71 9.97
CA LEU A 149 39.46 -10.63 9.34
C LEU A 149 39.50 -9.74 8.07
N ASP A 150 38.41 -9.70 7.31
CA ASP A 150 38.32 -8.84 6.12
C ASP A 150 38.21 -7.36 6.52
N VAL A 151 37.45 -7.07 7.59
CA VAL A 151 37.24 -5.73 8.13
C VAL A 151 38.49 -5.21 8.81
N GLU A 152 39.07 -5.98 9.73
CA GLU A 152 40.29 -5.63 10.48
C GLU A 152 41.49 -5.38 9.57
N ASN A 153 41.74 -6.32 8.63
CA ASN A 153 42.82 -6.23 7.69
C ASN A 153 42.54 -5.36 6.46
N ARG A 154 41.36 -4.72 6.40
CA ARG A 154 40.94 -3.85 5.30
C ARG A 154 41.13 -4.53 3.95
N ARG A 155 40.74 -5.80 3.83
CA ARG A 155 40.87 -6.57 2.60
C ARG A 155 39.95 -6.00 1.53
N ARG A 156 40.46 -5.97 0.27
CA ARG A 156 39.63 -5.54 -0.88
C ARG A 156 38.75 -6.69 -1.36
N VAL A 157 37.75 -7.05 -0.54
CA VAL A 157 36.71 -8.02 -0.85
C VAL A 157 35.36 -7.32 -0.89
N CYS A 158 34.41 -7.92 -1.60
CA CYS A 158 33.04 -7.40 -1.65
C CYS A 158 32.02 -8.54 -1.69
N VAL A 159 30.83 -8.27 -1.16
CA VAL A 159 29.62 -9.06 -1.34
C VAL A 159 28.69 -8.26 -2.23
N ILE A 160 28.15 -8.88 -3.27
CA ILE A 160 27.32 -8.19 -4.27
C ILE A 160 25.85 -8.60 -4.11
N GLY A 161 24.94 -7.67 -4.39
CA GLY A 161 23.52 -7.96 -4.43
C GLY A 161 23.13 -8.74 -5.69
N TRP A 162 21.97 -9.38 -5.64
CA TRP A 162 21.46 -10.26 -6.70
C TRP A 162 21.44 -9.57 -8.08
N GLU A 163 20.90 -8.36 -8.17
CA GLU A 163 20.81 -7.64 -9.46
C GLU A 163 22.18 -7.31 -10.06
N VAL A 164 23.18 -7.03 -9.20
CA VAL A 164 24.55 -6.80 -9.65
C VAL A 164 25.15 -8.07 -10.23
N ALA A 165 24.89 -9.24 -9.60
CA ALA A 165 25.32 -10.53 -10.09
C ALA A 165 24.64 -10.87 -11.44
N GLU A 166 23.32 -10.74 -11.51
CA GLU A 166 22.53 -11.05 -12.70
C GLU A 166 22.95 -10.21 -13.92
N ARG A 167 23.06 -8.87 -13.75
CA ARG A 167 23.36 -7.95 -14.85
C ARG A 167 24.80 -7.98 -15.34
N LEU A 168 25.77 -8.24 -14.45
CA LEU A 168 27.18 -8.21 -14.83
C LEU A 168 27.72 -9.59 -15.23
N PHE A 169 27.19 -10.69 -14.68
CA PHE A 169 27.75 -12.03 -14.85
C PHE A 169 26.90 -12.96 -15.72
N GLU A 170 25.63 -12.62 -16.03
CA GLU A 170 24.75 -13.39 -16.94
C GLU A 170 24.74 -14.90 -16.64
N GLY A 171 24.45 -15.28 -15.38
CA GLY A 171 24.37 -16.66 -14.96
C GLY A 171 25.70 -17.38 -14.69
N LYS A 172 26.86 -16.70 -14.84
CA LYS A 172 28.15 -17.23 -14.41
C LYS A 172 28.32 -17.01 -12.91
N ASP A 173 28.95 -17.95 -12.23
CA ASP A 173 29.30 -17.77 -10.81
C ASP A 173 30.21 -16.56 -10.61
N PRO A 174 29.78 -15.52 -9.90
CA PRO A 174 30.60 -14.35 -9.64
C PRO A 174 31.59 -14.54 -8.48
N VAL A 175 31.43 -15.58 -7.65
CA VAL A 175 32.27 -15.78 -6.46
C VAL A 175 33.70 -16.11 -6.87
N GLY A 176 34.66 -15.35 -6.37
CA GLY A 176 36.06 -15.46 -6.71
C GLY A 176 36.52 -14.50 -7.82
N GLU A 177 35.62 -14.00 -8.63
CA GLU A 177 35.89 -13.02 -9.69
C GLU A 177 36.20 -11.61 -9.10
N ARG A 178 36.68 -10.71 -9.96
CA ARG A 178 37.07 -9.36 -9.55
C ARG A 178 36.16 -8.30 -10.14
N LEU A 179 35.57 -7.48 -9.29
CA LEU A 179 34.75 -6.34 -9.62
C LEU A 179 35.55 -5.03 -9.45
N LYS A 180 35.45 -4.09 -10.39
CA LYS A 180 36.04 -2.75 -10.26
C LYS A 180 35.00 -1.77 -9.70
N ILE A 181 35.34 -1.09 -8.60
CA ILE A 181 34.52 -0.07 -7.94
C ILE A 181 35.37 1.20 -7.84
N ALA A 182 34.92 2.31 -8.42
CA ALA A 182 35.66 3.57 -8.45
C ALA A 182 37.14 3.40 -8.84
N GLY A 183 37.43 2.54 -9.82
CA GLY A 183 38.79 2.26 -10.30
C GLY A 183 39.57 1.21 -9.51
N HIS A 184 39.08 0.80 -8.33
CA HIS A 184 39.74 -0.19 -7.47
C HIS A 184 39.16 -1.59 -7.68
N SER A 185 40.03 -2.62 -7.68
CA SER A 185 39.63 -4.02 -7.85
C SER A 185 39.31 -4.68 -6.52
N PHE A 186 38.13 -5.35 -6.44
CA PHE A 186 37.66 -6.10 -5.30
C PHE A 186 37.42 -7.55 -5.69
N LYS A 187 37.76 -8.50 -4.83
CA LYS A 187 37.41 -9.91 -5.00
C LYS A 187 36.01 -10.13 -4.46
N ILE A 188 35.13 -10.74 -5.26
CA ILE A 188 33.79 -11.11 -4.83
C ILE A 188 33.90 -12.35 -3.96
N VAL A 189 33.33 -12.29 -2.74
CA VAL A 189 33.34 -13.38 -1.76
C VAL A 189 31.96 -13.96 -1.50
N GLY A 190 30.90 -13.29 -1.94
CA GLY A 190 29.53 -13.77 -1.85
C GLY A 190 28.55 -12.95 -2.65
N VAL A 191 27.36 -13.53 -2.84
CA VAL A 191 26.21 -12.93 -3.49
C VAL A 191 25.05 -12.98 -2.51
N LEU A 192 24.38 -11.86 -2.27
CA LEU A 192 23.22 -11.76 -1.40
C LEU A 192 21.99 -12.40 -2.05
N GLU A 193 21.13 -12.96 -1.23
CA GLU A 193 19.81 -13.41 -1.65
C GLU A 193 18.98 -12.26 -2.22
N LYS A 194 18.03 -12.59 -3.10
CA LYS A 194 17.15 -11.63 -3.75
C LYS A 194 16.19 -10.98 -2.75
N GLN A 195 16.29 -9.67 -2.59
CA GLN A 195 15.44 -8.86 -1.73
C GLN A 195 14.28 -8.18 -2.49
N GLY A 196 14.43 -8.03 -3.81
CA GLY A 196 13.46 -7.36 -4.67
C GLY A 196 13.60 -5.85 -4.71
N SER A 197 12.47 -5.15 -4.90
CA SER A 197 12.45 -3.69 -5.03
C SER A 197 11.36 -3.08 -4.16
N VAL A 198 11.64 -1.94 -3.54
CA VAL A 198 10.70 -1.16 -2.73
C VAL A 198 10.43 0.16 -3.45
N PHE A 199 9.16 0.44 -3.80
CA PHE A 199 8.76 1.64 -4.55
C PHE A 199 9.56 1.88 -5.84
N GLY A 200 9.86 0.82 -6.59
CA GLY A 200 10.64 0.93 -7.83
C GLY A 200 12.13 1.13 -7.62
N HIS A 201 12.61 1.13 -6.37
CA HIS A 201 14.03 1.14 -6.05
C HIS A 201 14.50 -0.26 -5.69
N SER A 202 15.42 -0.80 -6.49
CA SER A 202 16.03 -2.09 -6.24
C SER A 202 16.83 -2.08 -4.94
N LEU A 203 16.55 -3.04 -4.05
CA LEU A 203 17.39 -3.35 -2.89
C LEU A 203 18.59 -4.19 -3.28
N ASP A 204 18.50 -4.90 -4.39
CA ASP A 204 19.50 -5.84 -4.90
C ASP A 204 20.64 -5.17 -5.68
N GLN A 205 20.51 -3.84 -5.96
CA GLN A 205 21.53 -3.06 -6.65
C GLN A 205 22.52 -2.47 -5.64
N GLU A 206 23.13 -3.35 -4.83
CA GLU A 206 24.11 -2.95 -3.82
C GLU A 206 25.38 -3.80 -3.86
N VAL A 207 26.45 -3.23 -3.31
CA VAL A 207 27.72 -3.92 -3.05
C VAL A 207 28.20 -3.56 -1.66
N ARG A 208 28.45 -4.56 -0.81
CA ARG A 208 28.99 -4.40 0.54
C ARG A 208 30.51 -4.56 0.52
N ILE A 209 31.21 -3.64 1.14
CA ILE A 209 32.67 -3.66 1.31
C ILE A 209 33.06 -3.34 2.76
N PRO A 210 34.24 -3.76 3.24
CA PRO A 210 34.72 -3.39 4.56
C PRO A 210 34.76 -1.87 4.76
N ILE A 211 34.21 -1.37 5.86
CA ILE A 211 34.08 0.07 6.12
C ILE A 211 35.43 0.81 6.10
N GLY A 212 36.51 0.16 6.56
CA GLY A 212 37.84 0.72 6.53
C GLY A 212 38.36 0.95 5.09
N VAL A 213 37.97 0.07 4.14
CA VAL A 213 38.28 0.22 2.73
C VAL A 213 37.43 1.32 2.09
N PHE A 214 36.14 1.36 2.48
CA PHE A 214 35.22 2.42 2.03
C PHE A 214 35.79 3.81 2.37
N TYR A 215 36.19 4.06 3.61
CA TYR A 215 36.77 5.35 4.03
C TYR A 215 38.08 5.69 3.31
N LYS A 216 38.87 4.70 2.96
CA LYS A 216 40.13 4.91 2.22
C LYS A 216 39.87 5.39 0.80
N ILE A 217 38.77 4.93 0.18
CA ILE A 217 38.47 5.26 -1.24
C ILE A 217 37.60 6.51 -1.33
N PHE A 218 36.58 6.64 -0.47
CA PHE A 218 35.53 7.66 -0.59
C PHE A 218 35.64 8.79 0.45
N GLY A 219 36.61 8.74 1.35
CA GLY A 219 36.82 9.74 2.40
C GLY A 219 35.98 9.47 3.67
N LYS A 220 36.39 10.14 4.77
CA LYS A 220 35.81 9.96 6.11
C LYS A 220 34.64 10.90 6.42
N HIS A 221 34.47 11.98 5.65
CA HIS A 221 33.41 12.98 5.88
C HIS A 221 32.09 12.52 5.28
N ARG A 222 31.51 11.52 5.91
CA ARG A 222 30.20 10.98 5.56
C ARG A 222 29.45 10.59 6.82
N TRP A 223 28.17 10.83 6.84
CA TRP A 223 27.32 10.39 7.95
C TRP A 223 27.25 8.87 8.02
N VAL A 224 27.38 8.37 9.23
CA VAL A 224 27.22 6.96 9.54
C VAL A 224 25.76 6.72 9.90
N THR A 225 25.14 5.73 9.33
CA THR A 225 23.93 5.11 9.88
C THR A 225 24.36 3.98 10.79
N ILE A 226 23.81 3.90 11.99
CA ILE A 226 24.08 2.78 12.90
C ILE A 226 22.86 1.87 12.86
N THR A 227 23.05 0.65 12.37
CA THR A 227 22.02 -0.38 12.36
C THR A 227 22.18 -1.22 13.61
N VAL A 228 21.11 -1.35 14.37
CA VAL A 228 21.09 -2.08 15.64
C VAL A 228 20.04 -3.17 15.56
N LYS A 229 20.47 -4.42 15.74
CA LYS A 229 19.56 -5.56 15.87
C LYS A 229 19.22 -5.75 17.33
N VAL A 230 17.94 -5.75 17.65
CA VAL A 230 17.43 -5.92 19.02
C VAL A 230 17.46 -7.41 19.38
N SER A 231 17.78 -7.73 20.63
CA SER A 231 17.84 -9.13 21.09
C SER A 231 16.45 -9.78 21.21
N ASN A 232 15.45 -9.00 21.63
CA ASN A 232 14.06 -9.42 21.75
C ASN A 232 13.15 -8.26 21.33
N THR A 233 12.23 -8.51 20.39
CA THR A 233 11.27 -7.51 19.89
C THR A 233 10.34 -6.98 20.99
N GLU A 234 10.06 -7.76 22.04
CA GLU A 234 9.26 -7.31 23.18
C GLU A 234 9.94 -6.19 23.97
N LEU A 235 11.29 -6.13 23.94
CA LEU A 235 12.09 -5.11 24.63
C LEU A 235 12.48 -3.96 23.69
N MET A 236 11.71 -3.73 22.63
CA MET A 236 12.03 -2.73 21.61
C MET A 236 12.10 -1.31 22.19
N GLU A 237 11.13 -0.92 23.01
CA GLU A 237 11.09 0.42 23.61
C GLU A 237 12.19 0.61 24.66
N GLU A 238 12.43 -0.40 25.50
CA GLU A 238 13.52 -0.40 26.45
C GLU A 238 14.88 -0.32 25.75
N THR A 239 15.03 -1.02 24.63
CA THR A 239 16.25 -0.95 23.81
C THR A 239 16.43 0.45 23.20
N LYS A 240 15.37 1.09 22.74
CA LYS A 240 15.43 2.49 22.25
C LYS A 240 15.87 3.43 23.35
N ASP A 241 15.34 3.27 24.57
CA ASP A 241 15.70 4.11 25.70
C ASP A 241 17.16 3.86 26.18
N GLU A 242 17.63 2.62 26.15
CA GLU A 242 19.04 2.28 26.39
C GLU A 242 19.95 2.96 25.37
N ILE A 243 19.66 2.80 24.07
CA ILE A 243 20.40 3.43 22.97
C ILE A 243 20.41 4.96 23.14
N ARG A 244 19.25 5.56 23.43
CA ARG A 244 19.11 7.01 23.66
C ARG A 244 19.98 7.46 24.82
N GLY A 245 19.95 6.75 25.95
CA GLY A 245 20.75 7.06 27.12
C GLY A 245 22.25 7.02 26.84
N ILE A 246 22.73 5.99 26.11
CA ILE A 246 24.14 5.85 25.74
C ILE A 246 24.55 6.99 24.80
N LEU A 247 23.77 7.25 23.76
CA LEU A 247 24.08 8.26 22.74
C LEU A 247 24.06 9.68 23.32
N ARG A 248 23.08 10.04 24.14
CA ARG A 248 23.01 11.34 24.81
C ARG A 248 24.27 11.59 25.64
N ARG A 249 24.76 10.58 26.33
CA ARG A 249 25.99 10.62 27.15
C ARG A 249 27.22 10.81 26.28
N VAL A 250 27.38 10.02 25.22
CA VAL A 250 28.54 10.07 24.32
C VAL A 250 28.60 11.38 23.51
N ARG A 251 27.43 11.89 23.11
CA ARG A 251 27.30 13.14 22.34
C ARG A 251 27.20 14.39 23.22
N LYS A 252 27.18 14.20 24.56
CA LYS A 252 27.07 15.29 25.54
C LYS A 252 25.84 16.18 25.31
N VAL A 253 24.68 15.55 25.02
CA VAL A 253 23.41 16.25 24.88
C VAL A 253 22.94 16.72 26.26
N PRO A 254 22.73 18.04 26.50
CA PRO A 254 22.33 18.53 27.81
C PRO A 254 20.96 18.01 28.24
N PRO A 255 20.71 17.87 29.58
CA PRO A 255 19.37 17.61 30.08
C PRO A 255 18.36 18.64 29.56
N GLY A 256 17.16 18.21 29.19
CA GLY A 256 16.09 19.10 28.67
C GLY A 256 16.21 19.52 27.20
N LYS A 257 17.34 19.24 26.52
CA LYS A 257 17.44 19.44 25.07
C LYS A 257 16.99 18.22 24.30
N GLU A 258 16.42 18.45 23.12
CA GLU A 258 16.09 17.41 22.16
C GLU A 258 17.32 16.61 21.72
N ASP A 259 17.11 15.36 21.30
CA ASP A 259 18.17 14.52 20.77
C ASP A 259 18.72 15.11 19.46
N ASP A 260 20.03 15.10 19.31
CA ASP A 260 20.73 15.49 18.07
C ASP A 260 20.94 14.31 17.11
N PHE A 261 20.20 13.23 17.32
CA PHE A 261 20.10 12.03 16.49
C PHE A 261 18.63 11.56 16.46
N SER A 262 18.33 10.61 15.60
CA SER A 262 17.00 9.98 15.52
C SER A 262 17.15 8.47 15.51
N ILE A 263 16.26 7.78 16.22
CA ILE A 263 16.13 6.33 16.19
C ILE A 263 14.92 6.01 15.34
N ASN A 264 15.16 5.48 14.16
CA ASN A 264 14.12 5.12 13.19
C ASN A 264 13.87 3.61 13.26
N GLN A 265 12.63 3.22 13.05
CA GLN A 265 12.17 1.84 13.03
C GLN A 265 11.24 1.63 11.84
N MET A 266 11.15 0.40 11.36
CA MET A 266 10.30 0.05 10.23
C MET A 266 8.82 0.33 10.51
N ASP A 267 8.37 0.20 11.76
CA ASP A 267 7.00 0.50 12.18
C ASP A 267 6.57 1.93 11.84
N MET A 268 7.52 2.89 11.82
CA MET A 268 7.23 4.27 11.39
C MET A 268 6.77 4.34 9.91
N ILE A 269 7.29 3.45 9.08
CA ILE A 269 6.86 3.32 7.67
C ILE A 269 5.45 2.73 7.63
N MET A 270 5.18 1.71 8.45
CA MET A 270 3.84 1.11 8.56
C MET A 270 2.81 2.12 9.06
N ASP A 271 3.15 2.90 10.09
CA ASP A 271 2.27 3.96 10.61
C ASP A 271 1.95 5.01 9.55
N MET A 272 2.95 5.44 8.79
CA MET A 272 2.74 6.37 7.68
C MET A 272 1.86 5.74 6.60
N TYR A 273 2.13 4.50 6.23
CA TYR A 273 1.34 3.73 5.28
C TYR A 273 -0.12 3.64 5.74
N ASN A 274 -0.37 3.22 6.98
CA ASN A 274 -1.70 3.10 7.57
C ASN A 274 -2.45 4.44 7.59
N ARG A 275 -1.77 5.54 7.87
CA ARG A 275 -2.35 6.89 7.82
C ARG A 275 -2.71 7.31 6.39
N LEU A 276 -1.86 7.03 5.42
CA LEU A 276 -2.14 7.34 4.01
C LEU A 276 -3.32 6.52 3.50
N THR A 277 -3.33 5.20 3.75
CA THR A 277 -4.40 4.32 3.32
C THR A 277 -5.72 4.65 4.02
N SER A 278 -5.71 4.94 5.32
CA SER A 278 -6.93 5.38 6.04
C SER A 278 -7.49 6.70 5.49
N THR A 279 -6.63 7.63 5.09
CA THR A 279 -7.05 8.89 4.44
C THR A 279 -7.67 8.63 3.07
N LEU A 280 -7.09 7.71 2.27
CA LEU A 280 -7.64 7.29 0.98
C LEU A 280 -9.01 6.60 1.16
N TYR A 281 -9.15 5.71 2.14
CA TYR A 281 -10.44 5.10 2.46
C TYR A 281 -11.48 6.13 2.88
N ALA A 282 -11.12 7.09 3.74
CA ALA A 282 -12.03 8.16 4.15
C ALA A 282 -12.49 9.01 2.96
N ALA A 283 -11.58 9.35 2.06
CA ALA A 283 -11.90 10.07 0.83
C ALA A 283 -12.82 9.24 -0.08
N ALA A 284 -12.53 7.93 -0.26
CA ALA A 284 -13.36 7.03 -1.05
C ALA A 284 -14.79 6.94 -0.51
N ILE A 285 -14.91 6.77 0.82
CA ILE A 285 -16.22 6.71 1.49
C ILE A 285 -16.95 8.05 1.32
N GLY A 286 -16.27 9.18 1.49
CA GLY A 286 -16.87 10.50 1.31
C GLY A 286 -17.39 10.75 -0.10
N VAL A 287 -16.56 10.54 -1.12
CA VAL A 287 -16.95 10.69 -2.54
C VAL A 287 -18.03 9.66 -2.91
N GLY A 288 -17.85 8.41 -2.47
CA GLY A 288 -18.82 7.34 -2.68
C GLY A 288 -20.18 7.68 -2.07
N ALA A 289 -20.23 8.14 -0.84
CA ALA A 289 -21.47 8.51 -0.13
C ALA A 289 -22.21 9.65 -0.86
N ILE A 290 -21.50 10.72 -1.25
CA ILE A 290 -22.10 11.82 -2.00
C ILE A 290 -22.64 11.34 -3.36
N SER A 291 -21.85 10.57 -4.09
CA SER A 291 -22.27 10.03 -5.40
C SER A 291 -23.48 9.11 -5.28
N LEU A 292 -23.56 8.33 -4.20
CA LEU A 292 -24.68 7.45 -3.94
C LEU A 292 -25.93 8.18 -3.47
N LEU A 293 -25.78 9.27 -2.72
CA LEU A 293 -26.92 10.13 -2.38
C LEU A 293 -27.54 10.70 -3.67
N VAL A 294 -26.71 11.22 -4.58
CA VAL A 294 -27.17 11.76 -5.87
C VAL A 294 -27.82 10.67 -6.73
N GLY A 295 -27.14 9.52 -6.89
CA GLY A 295 -27.68 8.37 -7.62
C GLY A 295 -28.93 7.77 -6.97
N GLY A 296 -28.95 7.69 -5.64
CA GLY A 296 -30.08 7.18 -4.88
C GLY A 296 -31.32 8.05 -4.97
N ILE A 297 -31.18 9.38 -4.90
CA ILE A 297 -32.28 10.33 -5.15
C ILE A 297 -32.80 10.15 -6.59
N GLY A 298 -31.89 9.91 -7.56
CA GLY A 298 -32.28 9.59 -8.91
C GLY A 298 -33.10 8.31 -9.02
N ILE A 299 -32.70 7.21 -8.32
CA ILE A 299 -33.47 5.97 -8.24
C ILE A 299 -34.86 6.28 -7.66
N MET A 300 -34.92 6.98 -6.54
CA MET A 300 -36.19 7.34 -5.89
C MET A 300 -37.12 8.09 -6.84
N ASN A 301 -36.59 9.06 -7.60
CA ASN A 301 -37.37 9.83 -8.56
C ASN A 301 -37.87 8.97 -9.74
N ILE A 302 -37.02 8.09 -10.30
CA ILE A 302 -37.46 7.14 -11.34
C ILE A 302 -38.56 6.23 -10.84
N MET A 303 -38.41 5.70 -9.64
CA MET A 303 -39.39 4.80 -9.04
C MET A 303 -40.71 5.50 -8.72
N LEU A 304 -40.68 6.76 -8.24
CA LEU A 304 -41.91 7.54 -8.01
C LEU A 304 -42.67 7.77 -9.32
N VAL A 305 -41.97 8.11 -10.41
CA VAL A 305 -42.60 8.26 -11.72
C VAL A 305 -43.17 6.91 -12.23
N SER A 306 -42.38 5.82 -12.07
CA SER A 306 -42.85 4.48 -12.44
C SER A 306 -44.09 4.06 -11.67
N VAL A 307 -44.19 4.40 -10.38
CA VAL A 307 -45.40 4.14 -9.55
C VAL A 307 -46.60 4.94 -10.06
N THR A 308 -46.42 6.23 -10.39
CA THR A 308 -47.51 7.05 -10.94
C THR A 308 -47.99 6.58 -12.32
N GLU A 309 -47.09 6.27 -13.22
CA GLU A 309 -47.41 5.74 -14.55
C GLU A 309 -48.14 4.38 -14.50
N ARG A 310 -47.90 3.58 -13.45
CA ARG A 310 -48.50 2.25 -13.26
C ARG A 310 -49.55 2.19 -12.17
N THR A 311 -50.11 3.35 -11.74
CA THR A 311 -51.09 3.41 -10.64
C THR A 311 -52.28 2.51 -10.93
N ARG A 312 -52.84 2.53 -12.12
CA ARG A 312 -53.99 1.70 -12.53
C ARG A 312 -53.65 0.21 -12.53
N GLU A 313 -52.49 -0.18 -13.02
CA GLU A 313 -52.03 -1.58 -13.01
C GLU A 313 -51.88 -2.11 -11.58
N ILE A 314 -51.31 -1.31 -10.65
CA ILE A 314 -51.17 -1.64 -9.23
C ILE A 314 -52.57 -1.79 -8.58
N GLY A 315 -53.48 -0.89 -8.94
CA GLY A 315 -54.89 -0.96 -8.47
C GLY A 315 -55.57 -2.25 -8.89
N ILE A 316 -55.47 -2.64 -10.18
CA ILE A 316 -56.03 -3.91 -10.68
C ILE A 316 -55.45 -5.10 -9.90
N ARG A 317 -54.10 -5.18 -9.75
CA ARG A 317 -53.48 -6.28 -9.03
C ARG A 317 -53.97 -6.37 -7.58
N LYS A 318 -54.15 -5.25 -6.88
CA LYS A 318 -54.66 -5.22 -5.53
C LYS A 318 -56.16 -5.59 -5.45
N ALA A 319 -56.95 -5.18 -6.41
CA ALA A 319 -58.37 -5.57 -6.53
C ALA A 319 -58.53 -7.10 -6.70
N ILE A 320 -57.61 -7.75 -7.40
CA ILE A 320 -57.58 -9.22 -7.62
C ILE A 320 -56.96 -9.96 -6.36
N GLY A 321 -56.58 -9.23 -5.30
CA GLY A 321 -56.10 -9.83 -4.06
C GLY A 321 -54.58 -9.83 -3.82
N ALA A 322 -53.79 -9.04 -4.56
CA ALA A 322 -52.36 -8.91 -4.30
C ALA A 322 -52.11 -8.27 -2.92
N LYS A 323 -51.33 -8.94 -2.06
CA LYS A 323 -50.97 -8.45 -0.74
C LYS A 323 -50.01 -7.25 -0.83
N ARG A 324 -50.11 -6.30 0.10
CA ARG A 324 -49.19 -5.13 0.19
C ARG A 324 -47.72 -5.54 0.13
N ARG A 325 -47.36 -6.65 0.79
CA ARG A 325 -46.00 -7.18 0.79
C ARG A 325 -45.48 -7.56 -0.61
N ASN A 326 -46.36 -8.08 -1.46
CA ASN A 326 -45.96 -8.51 -2.82
C ASN A 326 -45.65 -7.30 -3.70
N VAL A 327 -46.50 -6.25 -3.60
CA VAL A 327 -46.25 -4.98 -4.32
C VAL A 327 -44.94 -4.32 -3.83
N LEU A 328 -44.78 -4.23 -2.51
CA LEU A 328 -43.54 -3.67 -1.92
C LEU A 328 -42.30 -4.41 -2.39
N PHE A 329 -42.33 -5.74 -2.34
CA PHE A 329 -41.19 -6.58 -2.72
C PHE A 329 -40.86 -6.45 -4.20
N GLN A 330 -41.88 -6.38 -5.06
CA GLN A 330 -41.69 -6.16 -6.50
C GLN A 330 -40.94 -4.87 -6.79
N PHE A 331 -41.38 -3.73 -6.22
CA PHE A 331 -40.74 -2.43 -6.44
C PHE A 331 -39.36 -2.34 -5.80
N LEU A 332 -39.10 -3.03 -4.67
CA LEU A 332 -37.77 -3.14 -4.09
C LEU A 332 -36.82 -3.94 -5.01
N ILE A 333 -37.26 -5.06 -5.57
CA ILE A 333 -36.45 -5.79 -6.55
C ILE A 333 -36.12 -4.91 -7.74
N GLU A 334 -37.10 -4.16 -8.27
CA GLU A 334 -36.91 -3.26 -9.40
C GLU A 334 -35.82 -2.20 -9.10
N SER A 335 -35.84 -1.59 -7.91
CA SER A 335 -34.83 -0.62 -7.51
C SER A 335 -33.43 -1.26 -7.30
N VAL A 336 -33.36 -2.48 -6.74
CA VAL A 336 -32.11 -3.22 -6.57
C VAL A 336 -31.53 -3.65 -7.93
N VAL A 337 -32.36 -4.02 -8.89
CA VAL A 337 -31.91 -4.35 -10.24
C VAL A 337 -31.32 -3.12 -10.94
N VAL A 338 -31.99 -1.97 -10.85
CA VAL A 338 -31.50 -0.71 -11.44
C VAL A 338 -30.15 -0.32 -10.83
N SER A 339 -30.05 -0.32 -9.49
CA SER A 339 -28.79 -0.02 -8.82
C SER A 339 -27.72 -1.06 -9.08
N GLY A 340 -28.08 -2.34 -9.17
CA GLY A 340 -27.18 -3.45 -9.48
C GLY A 340 -26.54 -3.33 -10.86
N VAL A 341 -27.30 -2.89 -11.87
CA VAL A 341 -26.74 -2.61 -13.21
C VAL A 341 -25.69 -1.51 -13.13
N GLY A 342 -25.99 -0.40 -12.43
CA GLY A 342 -25.01 0.67 -12.19
C GLY A 342 -23.79 0.16 -11.42
N GLY A 343 -24.01 -0.70 -10.41
CA GLY A 343 -22.96 -1.33 -9.64
C GLY A 343 -22.02 -2.22 -10.45
N ILE A 344 -22.57 -3.08 -11.32
CA ILE A 344 -21.78 -3.95 -12.19
C ILE A 344 -20.91 -3.11 -13.15
N ILE A 345 -21.50 -2.09 -13.78
CA ILE A 345 -20.75 -1.19 -14.66
C ILE A 345 -19.67 -0.46 -13.87
N GLY A 346 -19.99 0.02 -12.66
CA GLY A 346 -19.05 0.69 -11.77
C GLY A 346 -17.89 -0.21 -11.37
N ILE A 347 -18.15 -1.48 -11.05
CA ILE A 347 -17.11 -2.48 -10.75
C ILE A 347 -16.19 -2.69 -11.95
N LEU A 348 -16.76 -2.88 -13.15
CA LEU A 348 -15.97 -3.09 -14.37
C LEU A 348 -15.09 -1.87 -14.69
N LEU A 349 -15.62 -0.66 -14.55
CA LEU A 349 -14.87 0.57 -14.75
C LEU A 349 -13.82 0.78 -13.64
N GLY A 350 -14.14 0.47 -12.39
CA GLY A 350 -13.20 0.56 -11.26
C GLY A 350 -11.99 -0.35 -11.45
N PHE A 351 -12.20 -1.58 -11.86
CA PHE A 351 -11.12 -2.50 -12.21
C PHE A 351 -10.35 -2.08 -13.46
N GLY A 352 -11.05 -1.57 -14.48
CA GLY A 352 -10.41 -1.02 -15.67
C GLY A 352 -9.47 0.13 -15.34
N LEU A 353 -9.90 1.07 -14.51
CA LEU A 353 -9.08 2.19 -14.03
C LEU A 353 -7.92 1.70 -13.15
N GLY A 354 -8.15 0.76 -12.23
CA GLY A 354 -7.10 0.16 -11.42
C GLY A 354 -6.00 -0.48 -12.27
N LYS A 355 -6.37 -1.27 -13.28
CA LYS A 355 -5.43 -1.86 -14.25
C LYS A 355 -4.68 -0.81 -15.07
N LEU A 356 -5.37 0.25 -15.49
CA LEU A 356 -4.75 1.35 -16.22
C LEU A 356 -3.71 2.06 -15.35
N ILE A 357 -4.03 2.37 -14.10
CA ILE A 357 -3.09 2.98 -13.16
C ILE A 357 -1.88 2.06 -12.95
N ALA A 358 -2.09 0.77 -12.74
CA ALA A 358 -1.01 -0.21 -12.56
C ALA A 358 -0.11 -0.34 -13.80
N SER A 359 -0.62 -0.07 -15.01
CA SER A 359 0.19 -0.12 -16.24
C SER A 359 1.07 1.12 -16.45
N VAL A 360 0.69 2.26 -15.89
CA VAL A 360 1.38 3.56 -16.06
C VAL A 360 2.23 3.92 -14.83
N SER A 361 1.92 3.34 -13.68
CA SER A 361 2.62 3.60 -12.42
C SER A 361 3.14 2.29 -11.80
N PRO A 362 4.17 2.34 -10.93
CA PRO A 362 4.65 1.17 -10.20
C PRO A 362 3.68 0.71 -9.09
N LEU A 363 2.49 1.28 -9.02
CA LEU A 363 1.50 0.94 -8.00
C LEU A 363 0.74 -0.33 -8.42
N PRO A 364 0.82 -1.42 -7.65
CA PRO A 364 0.07 -2.63 -7.93
C PRO A 364 -1.43 -2.41 -7.69
N ALA A 365 -2.27 -3.05 -8.49
CA ALA A 365 -3.72 -3.09 -8.27
C ALA A 365 -4.15 -4.55 -8.17
N ALA A 366 -4.74 -4.93 -7.04
CA ALA A 366 -5.25 -6.27 -6.81
C ALA A 366 -6.77 -6.31 -6.98
N ILE A 367 -7.25 -7.34 -7.67
CA ILE A 367 -8.67 -7.63 -7.82
C ILE A 367 -9.01 -8.77 -6.88
N THR A 368 -9.70 -8.49 -5.80
CA THR A 368 -10.10 -9.51 -4.84
C THR A 368 -11.59 -9.81 -4.94
N PRO A 369 -12.04 -11.05 -4.64
CA PRO A 369 -13.47 -11.36 -4.56
C PRO A 369 -14.21 -10.46 -3.56
N TRP A 370 -13.52 -10.01 -2.52
CA TRP A 370 -14.05 -9.11 -1.50
C TRP A 370 -14.46 -7.74 -2.09
N SER A 371 -13.64 -7.15 -2.97
CA SER A 371 -13.97 -5.87 -3.61
C SER A 371 -15.22 -5.97 -4.50
N ILE A 372 -15.45 -7.11 -5.17
CA ILE A 372 -16.67 -7.36 -5.95
C ILE A 372 -17.88 -7.43 -5.01
N LEU A 373 -17.79 -8.17 -3.91
CA LEU A 373 -18.86 -8.27 -2.92
C LEU A 373 -19.20 -6.92 -2.30
N LEU A 374 -18.20 -6.10 -2.00
CA LEU A 374 -18.39 -4.73 -1.50
C LEU A 374 -19.15 -3.88 -2.52
N GLY A 375 -18.76 -3.89 -3.80
CA GLY A 375 -19.42 -3.10 -4.84
C GLY A 375 -20.88 -3.50 -5.06
N LEU A 376 -21.15 -4.82 -5.12
CA LEU A 376 -22.51 -5.35 -5.27
C LEU A 376 -23.35 -5.10 -4.00
N GLY A 377 -22.80 -5.33 -2.83
CA GLY A 377 -23.47 -5.07 -1.55
C GLY A 377 -23.83 -3.61 -1.37
N PHE A 378 -22.90 -2.72 -1.73
CA PHE A 378 -23.07 -1.29 -1.63
C PHE A 378 -24.14 -0.77 -2.61
N SER A 379 -24.07 -1.16 -3.89
CA SER A 379 -25.11 -0.78 -4.88
C SER A 379 -26.49 -1.32 -4.49
N SER A 380 -26.56 -2.56 -3.99
CA SER A 380 -27.82 -3.16 -3.55
C SER A 380 -28.41 -2.43 -2.33
N ALA A 381 -27.60 -2.06 -1.35
CA ALA A 381 -28.01 -1.29 -0.18
C ALA A 381 -28.62 0.07 -0.58
N VAL A 382 -28.02 0.74 -1.57
CA VAL A 382 -28.56 1.99 -2.14
C VAL A 382 -29.93 1.76 -2.80
N GLY A 383 -30.04 0.72 -3.62
CA GLY A 383 -31.31 0.35 -4.25
C GLY A 383 -32.41 0.09 -3.24
N ILE A 384 -32.12 -0.63 -2.16
CA ILE A 384 -33.07 -0.90 -1.09
C ILE A 384 -33.42 0.39 -0.34
N PHE A 385 -32.45 1.17 0.08
CA PHE A 385 -32.69 2.36 0.90
C PHE A 385 -33.54 3.40 0.17
N PHE A 386 -33.15 3.77 -1.05
CA PHE A 386 -33.86 4.77 -1.82
C PHE A 386 -35.10 4.23 -2.53
N GLY A 387 -35.20 2.93 -2.78
CA GLY A 387 -36.37 2.25 -3.31
C GLY A 387 -37.48 2.01 -2.29
N LEU A 388 -37.15 2.00 -0.99
CA LEU A 388 -38.11 1.68 0.09
C LEU A 388 -39.28 2.68 0.13
N TYR A 389 -39.00 3.97 0.00
CA TYR A 389 -40.03 5.01 0.05
C TYR A 389 -41.05 4.87 -1.11
N PRO A 390 -40.65 4.85 -2.41
CA PRO A 390 -41.57 4.67 -3.52
C PRO A 390 -42.27 3.31 -3.48
N ALA A 391 -41.61 2.23 -3.10
CA ALA A 391 -42.21 0.92 -2.96
C ALA A 391 -43.31 0.89 -1.89
N ASN A 392 -43.07 1.56 -0.77
CA ASN A 392 -44.10 1.68 0.28
C ASN A 392 -45.29 2.55 -0.16
N LYS A 393 -45.06 3.61 -0.93
CA LYS A 393 -46.09 4.44 -1.55
C LYS A 393 -46.96 3.60 -2.49
N ALA A 394 -46.36 2.81 -3.39
CA ALA A 394 -47.07 1.88 -4.26
C ALA A 394 -47.90 0.84 -3.50
N ALA A 395 -47.28 0.26 -2.45
CA ALA A 395 -47.96 -0.74 -1.63
C ALA A 395 -49.15 -0.20 -0.83
N LYS A 396 -49.21 1.11 -0.54
CA LYS A 396 -50.31 1.77 0.21
C LYS A 396 -51.42 2.32 -0.69
N LEU A 397 -51.31 2.32 -2.03
CA LEU A 397 -52.35 2.81 -2.95
C LEU A 397 -53.70 2.11 -2.67
N ASP A 398 -54.78 2.87 -2.64
CA ASP A 398 -56.14 2.35 -2.56
C ASP A 398 -56.57 1.80 -3.93
N PRO A 399 -57.08 0.56 -4.01
CA PRO A 399 -57.53 0.01 -5.30
C PRO A 399 -58.64 0.82 -5.98
N ILE A 400 -59.56 1.44 -5.21
CA ILE A 400 -60.68 2.21 -5.73
C ILE A 400 -60.17 3.51 -6.35
N GLU A 401 -59.31 4.26 -5.61
CA GLU A 401 -58.71 5.49 -6.10
C GLU A 401 -57.79 5.23 -7.31
N ALA A 402 -57.03 4.12 -7.26
CA ALA A 402 -56.10 3.77 -8.34
C ALA A 402 -56.82 3.39 -9.67
N LEU A 403 -58.04 2.88 -9.61
CA LEU A 403 -58.84 2.56 -10.79
C LEU A 403 -59.49 3.79 -11.45
N HIS A 404 -59.72 4.85 -10.69
CA HIS A 404 -60.26 6.13 -11.16
C HIS A 404 -59.17 7.12 -11.63
N TYR A 405 -57.89 6.75 -11.52
CA TYR A 405 -56.76 7.58 -11.91
C TYR A 405 -56.66 7.58 -13.45
N GLU A 406 -56.90 8.74 -14.11
CA GLU A 406 -56.71 8.97 -15.51
C GLU A 406 -55.27 9.25 -15.89
#